data_fcaef26114fd196bc69d77950be7551d
#
_entry.id   fcaef26114fd196bc69d77950be7551d
#
_cell.length_a   1.000
_cell.length_b   1.000
_cell.length_c   1.000
_cell.angle_alpha   90.00
_cell.angle_beta   90.00
_cell.angle_gamma   90.00
#
_symmetry.space_group_name_H-M   'P 1'
#
loop_
_entity.id
_entity.type
_entity.pdbx_description
1 polymer ?
#
loop_
_entity_poly.entity_id
_entity_poly.type
_entity_poly.pdbx_seq_one_letter_code
_entity_poly.pdbx_strand_id
1 'polypeptide(L)'
;VKDRIALAMIEDAERSGLLKPGATIIEPTSGNTGVGLAWVAIVKGYKTILTMPETMSDERKSLLRARGAELVLTPGAKGMQGAVDKAEELRDKIPGSIILQQFDNPANRAMHEKTTAEEIWRDTDGHVDILVAGVGTGGTLCGTAAGLKRHNPSLKAYAVEPDSSPVLSGGKAGPHKIQGIGANFIPGNFVREYVDGVIRVKNDDAIRTGRELSL
;
A
#
# COMPACT_ATOMS: atom_id res chain seq x y z
N VAL A 1 2.81 9.37 -1.69
CA VAL A 1 3.44 8.01 -1.70
C VAL A 1 2.49 6.93 -2.22
N LYS A 2 1.19 7.06 -2.00
CA LYS A 2 0.16 6.09 -2.43
C LYS A 2 -0.80 6.65 -3.48
N ASP A 3 -0.54 7.82 -4.00
CA ASP A 3 -1.28 8.49 -5.05
C ASP A 3 -1.30 7.68 -6.35
N ARG A 4 -0.16 7.12 -6.77
CA ARG A 4 -0.05 6.27 -7.97
C ARG A 4 -0.97 5.07 -7.91
N ILE A 5 -0.92 4.31 -6.82
CA ILE A 5 -1.74 3.10 -6.69
C ILE A 5 -3.21 3.42 -6.47
N ALA A 6 -3.52 4.53 -5.79
CA ALA A 6 -4.90 4.98 -5.64
C ALA A 6 -5.53 5.30 -7.01
N LEU A 7 -4.82 6.05 -7.85
CA LEU A 7 -5.24 6.32 -9.23
C LEU A 7 -5.39 5.04 -10.04
N ALA A 8 -4.36 4.18 -10.02
CA ALA A 8 -4.36 2.95 -10.81
C ALA A 8 -5.49 1.99 -10.45
N MET A 9 -5.75 1.79 -9.15
CA MET A 9 -6.83 0.91 -8.70
C MET A 9 -8.22 1.45 -9.05
N ILE A 10 -8.42 2.77 -8.95
CA ILE A 10 -9.68 3.41 -9.36
C ILE A 10 -9.87 3.30 -10.87
N GLU A 11 -8.87 3.64 -11.68
CA GLU A 11 -8.95 3.55 -13.14
C GLU A 11 -9.11 2.12 -13.65
N ASP A 12 -8.51 1.16 -12.98
CA ASP A 12 -8.70 -0.25 -13.30
C ASP A 12 -10.14 -0.72 -13.02
N ALA A 13 -10.69 -0.30 -11.89
CA ALA A 13 -12.08 -0.58 -11.54
C ALA A 13 -13.08 0.11 -12.48
N GLU A 14 -12.80 1.34 -12.97
CA GLU A 14 -13.56 2.03 -13.99
C GLU A 14 -13.54 1.25 -15.32
N ARG A 15 -12.34 0.91 -15.79
CA ARG A 15 -12.12 0.20 -17.06
C ARG A 15 -12.77 -1.18 -17.09
N SER A 16 -12.75 -1.89 -15.96
CA SER A 16 -13.38 -3.21 -15.83
C SER A 16 -14.92 -3.14 -15.61
N GLY A 17 -15.47 -1.94 -15.45
CA GLY A 17 -16.90 -1.73 -15.20
C GLY A 17 -17.34 -2.07 -13.77
N LEU A 18 -16.41 -2.35 -12.86
CA LEU A 18 -16.71 -2.59 -11.46
C LEU A 18 -17.07 -1.30 -10.71
N LEU A 19 -16.47 -0.18 -11.08
CA LEU A 19 -16.75 1.14 -10.52
C LEU A 19 -17.51 2.00 -11.51
N LYS A 20 -18.77 2.30 -11.20
CA LYS A 20 -19.64 3.13 -12.03
C LYS A 20 -19.64 4.59 -11.54
N PRO A 21 -19.91 5.58 -12.42
CA PRO A 21 -20.00 6.99 -12.01
C PRO A 21 -20.91 7.19 -10.78
N GLY A 22 -20.43 7.95 -9.79
CA GLY A 22 -21.14 8.23 -8.55
C GLY A 22 -21.16 7.10 -7.52
N ALA A 23 -20.52 5.98 -7.79
CA ALA A 23 -20.39 4.86 -6.84
C ALA A 23 -19.57 5.22 -5.60
N THR A 24 -19.61 4.38 -4.60
CA THR A 24 -18.88 4.54 -3.34
C THR A 24 -17.66 3.60 -3.30
N ILE A 25 -16.49 4.15 -3.04
CA ILE A 25 -15.26 3.41 -2.77
C ILE A 25 -15.15 3.23 -1.27
N ILE A 26 -14.96 1.99 -0.83
CA ILE A 26 -14.74 1.65 0.58
C ILE A 26 -13.34 1.06 0.70
N GLU A 27 -12.57 1.44 1.73
CA GLU A 27 -11.26 0.82 1.97
C GLU A 27 -10.95 0.76 3.47
N PRO A 28 -10.55 -0.42 3.99
CA PRO A 28 -10.07 -0.55 5.36
C PRO A 28 -8.63 -0.05 5.45
N THR A 29 -8.44 1.21 5.78
CA THR A 29 -7.11 1.82 5.86
C THR A 29 -7.09 3.06 6.73
N SER A 30 -6.04 3.21 7.51
CA SER A 30 -5.74 4.43 8.28
C SER A 30 -4.51 5.17 7.76
N GLY A 31 -3.92 4.69 6.68
CA GLY A 31 -2.63 5.16 6.18
C GLY A 31 -2.71 6.03 4.92
N ASN A 32 -1.56 6.15 4.28
CA ASN A 32 -1.38 6.96 3.07
C ASN A 32 -2.25 6.51 1.89
N THR A 33 -2.67 5.23 1.86
CA THR A 33 -3.60 4.75 0.84
C THR A 33 -4.96 5.42 0.96
N GLY A 34 -5.48 5.58 2.19
CA GLY A 34 -6.72 6.32 2.41
C GLY A 34 -6.62 7.78 1.97
N VAL A 35 -5.49 8.43 2.20
CA VAL A 35 -5.23 9.80 1.72
C VAL A 35 -5.25 9.87 0.20
N GLY A 36 -4.56 8.93 -0.48
CA GLY A 36 -4.53 8.86 -1.93
C GLY A 36 -5.90 8.59 -2.54
N LEU A 37 -6.63 7.61 -1.98
CA LEU A 37 -7.98 7.24 -2.44
C LEU A 37 -8.97 8.41 -2.27
N ALA A 38 -9.00 9.05 -1.09
CA ALA A 38 -9.87 10.20 -0.84
C ALA A 38 -9.60 11.31 -1.85
N TRP A 39 -8.32 11.59 -2.13
CA TRP A 39 -7.96 12.64 -3.07
C TRP A 39 -8.37 12.32 -4.51
N VAL A 40 -8.01 11.13 -5.01
CA VAL A 40 -8.36 10.75 -6.40
C VAL A 40 -9.87 10.61 -6.56
N ALA A 41 -10.55 10.01 -5.58
CA ALA A 41 -11.98 9.79 -5.61
C ALA A 41 -12.78 11.10 -5.71
N ILE A 42 -12.43 12.13 -4.90
CA ILE A 42 -13.13 13.41 -4.93
C ILE A 42 -12.96 14.11 -6.29
N VAL A 43 -11.76 14.04 -6.88
CA VAL A 43 -11.49 14.61 -8.21
C VAL A 43 -12.29 13.92 -9.30
N LYS A 44 -12.50 12.59 -9.18
CA LYS A 44 -13.26 11.77 -10.14
C LYS A 44 -14.76 11.71 -9.83
N GLY A 45 -15.25 12.37 -8.78
CA GLY A 45 -16.67 12.42 -8.41
C GLY A 45 -17.20 11.18 -7.68
N TYR A 46 -16.34 10.40 -7.05
CA TYR A 46 -16.70 9.25 -6.22
C TYR A 46 -16.83 9.60 -4.75
N LYS A 47 -17.72 8.92 -4.05
CA LYS A 47 -17.76 8.93 -2.59
C LYS A 47 -16.70 7.99 -2.04
N THR A 48 -16.11 8.33 -0.90
CA THR A 48 -15.11 7.50 -0.23
C THR A 48 -15.48 7.27 1.22
N ILE A 49 -15.55 6.02 1.64
CA ILE A 49 -15.72 5.61 3.03
C ILE A 49 -14.44 4.87 3.45
N LEU A 50 -13.80 5.35 4.51
CA LEU A 50 -12.62 4.70 5.07
C LEU A 50 -12.96 4.12 6.43
N THR A 51 -12.73 2.84 6.62
CA THR A 51 -12.92 2.17 7.90
C THR A 51 -11.58 2.04 8.61
N MET A 52 -11.55 2.36 9.91
CA MET A 52 -10.32 2.31 10.69
C MET A 52 -10.62 2.19 12.19
N PRO A 53 -9.66 1.67 12.99
CA PRO A 53 -9.78 1.67 14.45
C PRO A 53 -9.89 3.10 15.00
N GLU A 54 -10.74 3.30 16.01
CA GLU A 54 -10.90 4.58 16.71
C GLU A 54 -9.61 5.09 17.37
N THR A 55 -8.66 4.20 17.65
CA THR A 55 -7.35 4.50 18.23
C THR A 55 -6.40 5.26 17.31
N MET A 56 -6.76 5.43 16.04
CA MET A 56 -5.96 6.25 15.12
C MET A 56 -5.92 7.71 15.56
N SER A 57 -4.81 8.40 15.31
CA SER A 57 -4.61 9.78 15.73
C SER A 57 -5.66 10.73 15.13
N ASP A 58 -6.02 11.76 15.90
CA ASP A 58 -7.01 12.76 15.46
C ASP A 58 -6.50 13.58 14.26
N GLU A 59 -5.18 13.77 14.16
CA GLU A 59 -4.54 14.38 13.00
C GLU A 59 -4.85 13.60 11.71
N ARG A 60 -4.72 12.28 11.73
CA ARG A 60 -5.05 11.42 10.57
C ARG A 60 -6.53 11.49 10.22
N LYS A 61 -7.40 11.40 11.23
CA LYS A 61 -8.85 11.52 11.03
C LYS A 61 -9.22 12.87 10.40
N SER A 62 -8.64 13.95 10.89
CA SER A 62 -8.87 15.31 10.38
C SER A 62 -8.37 15.47 8.95
N LEU A 63 -7.18 14.94 8.64
CA LEU A 63 -6.62 14.98 7.29
C LEU A 63 -7.49 14.26 6.26
N LEU A 64 -8.02 13.10 6.61
CA LEU A 64 -8.89 12.30 5.72
C LEU A 64 -10.25 12.96 5.51
N ARG A 65 -10.86 13.51 6.58
CA ARG A 65 -12.11 14.29 6.48
C ARG A 65 -11.94 15.54 5.63
N ALA A 66 -10.83 16.26 5.80
CA ALA A 66 -10.52 17.44 4.99
C ALA A 66 -10.39 17.14 3.50
N ARG A 67 -10.14 15.88 3.13
CA ARG A 67 -10.11 15.38 1.75
C ARG A 67 -11.44 14.76 1.28
N GLY A 68 -12.52 15.00 2.04
CA GLY A 68 -13.86 14.55 1.65
C GLY A 68 -14.19 13.09 1.96
N ALA A 69 -13.33 12.36 2.67
CA ALA A 69 -13.65 10.99 3.05
C ALA A 69 -14.59 10.93 4.26
N GLU A 70 -15.59 10.08 4.19
CA GLU A 70 -16.37 9.64 5.34
C GLU A 70 -15.58 8.62 6.14
N LEU A 71 -15.50 8.80 7.46
CA LEU A 71 -14.78 7.89 8.35
C LEU A 71 -15.75 7.06 9.18
N VAL A 72 -15.61 5.75 9.10
CA VAL A 72 -16.32 4.80 9.96
C VAL A 72 -15.31 4.20 10.94
N LEU A 73 -15.42 4.59 12.19
CA LEU A 73 -14.54 4.15 13.26
C LEU A 73 -15.02 2.82 13.84
N THR A 74 -14.07 1.92 14.09
CA THR A 74 -14.34 0.61 14.68
C THR A 74 -13.67 0.48 16.05
N PRO A 75 -14.18 -0.38 16.94
CA PRO A 75 -13.61 -0.57 18.27
C PRO A 75 -12.11 -0.89 18.22
N GLY A 76 -11.30 -0.15 18.98
CA GLY A 76 -9.85 -0.27 19.00
C GLY A 76 -9.36 -1.68 19.35
N ALA A 77 -10.09 -2.39 20.22
CA ALA A 77 -9.78 -3.78 20.62
C ALA A 77 -9.81 -4.78 19.45
N LYS A 78 -10.54 -4.47 18.35
CA LYS A 78 -10.59 -5.32 17.14
C LYS A 78 -9.46 -5.01 16.15
N GLY A 79 -8.68 -3.97 16.38
CA GLY A 79 -7.59 -3.56 15.49
C GLY A 79 -8.03 -3.39 14.03
N MET A 80 -7.12 -3.66 13.10
CA MET A 80 -7.42 -3.56 11.66
C MET A 80 -8.42 -4.62 11.17
N GLN A 81 -8.51 -5.79 11.82
CA GLN A 81 -9.51 -6.78 11.45
C GLN A 81 -10.92 -6.24 11.59
N GLY A 82 -11.20 -5.51 12.68
CA GLY A 82 -12.51 -4.86 12.84
C GLY A 82 -12.82 -3.82 11.76
N ALA A 83 -11.80 -3.16 11.21
CA ALA A 83 -11.97 -2.24 10.08
C ALA A 83 -12.26 -3.00 8.78
N VAL A 84 -11.60 -4.13 8.54
CA VAL A 84 -11.87 -5.01 7.38
C VAL A 84 -13.30 -5.53 7.43
N ASP A 85 -13.70 -6.13 8.55
CA ASP A 85 -15.07 -6.67 8.74
C ASP A 85 -16.13 -5.58 8.48
N LYS A 86 -15.85 -4.35 8.94
CA LYS A 86 -16.77 -3.22 8.75
C LYS A 86 -16.81 -2.72 7.31
N ALA A 87 -15.70 -2.77 6.60
CA ALA A 87 -15.67 -2.44 5.17
C ALA A 87 -16.50 -3.42 4.35
N GLU A 88 -16.39 -4.72 4.65
CA GLU A 88 -17.20 -5.77 4.01
C GLU A 88 -18.70 -5.61 4.32
N GLU A 89 -19.04 -5.36 5.57
CA GLU A 89 -20.43 -5.08 5.98
C GLU A 89 -21.02 -3.89 5.19
N LEU A 90 -20.24 -2.81 5.04
CA LEU A 90 -20.69 -1.63 4.33
C LEU A 90 -20.81 -1.88 2.82
N ARG A 91 -19.88 -2.60 2.22
CA ARG A 91 -19.96 -3.01 0.81
C ARG A 91 -21.25 -3.77 0.53
N ASP A 92 -21.64 -4.70 1.41
CA ASP A 92 -22.83 -5.50 1.22
C ASP A 92 -24.13 -4.69 1.43
N LYS A 93 -24.08 -3.60 2.21
CA LYS A 93 -25.22 -2.71 2.48
C LYS A 93 -25.37 -1.56 1.49
N ILE A 94 -24.29 -1.13 0.84
CA ILE A 94 -24.31 0.03 -0.07
C ILE A 94 -24.27 -0.48 -1.52
N PRO A 95 -25.39 -0.43 -2.24
CA PRO A 95 -25.44 -0.92 -3.62
C PRO A 95 -24.42 -0.22 -4.52
N GLY A 96 -23.68 -0.98 -5.31
CA GLY A 96 -22.67 -0.48 -6.24
C GLY A 96 -21.39 0.02 -5.60
N SER A 97 -21.21 -0.16 -4.28
CA SER A 97 -19.93 0.13 -3.64
C SER A 97 -18.91 -0.99 -3.89
N ILE A 98 -17.63 -0.63 -3.86
CA ILE A 98 -16.51 -1.58 -4.02
C ILE A 98 -15.44 -1.35 -2.96
N ILE A 99 -14.70 -2.43 -2.63
CA ILE A 99 -13.45 -2.38 -1.88
C ILE A 99 -12.31 -2.62 -2.89
N LEU A 100 -11.32 -1.73 -2.93
CA LEU A 100 -10.23 -1.81 -3.91
C LEU A 100 -9.14 -2.81 -3.53
N GLN A 101 -9.01 -3.16 -2.25
CA GLN A 101 -8.11 -4.21 -1.74
C GLN A 101 -6.63 -3.98 -2.08
N GLN A 102 -6.03 -2.93 -1.54
CA GLN A 102 -4.65 -2.53 -1.86
C GLN A 102 -3.59 -3.63 -1.78
N PHE A 103 -3.80 -4.65 -0.94
CA PHE A 103 -2.83 -5.72 -0.74
C PHE A 103 -2.88 -6.78 -1.84
N ASP A 104 -4.03 -6.97 -2.49
CA ASP A 104 -4.29 -8.05 -3.45
C ASP A 104 -4.55 -7.53 -4.87
N ASN A 105 -4.93 -6.26 -5.00
CA ASN A 105 -5.27 -5.67 -6.29
C ASN A 105 -4.04 -5.58 -7.22
N PRO A 106 -4.04 -6.27 -8.37
CA PRO A 106 -2.89 -6.31 -9.28
C PRO A 106 -2.57 -4.95 -9.93
N ALA A 107 -3.52 -4.03 -9.99
CA ALA A 107 -3.30 -2.68 -10.52
C ALA A 107 -2.26 -1.90 -9.68
N ASN A 108 -2.15 -2.19 -8.38
CA ASN A 108 -1.10 -1.65 -7.51
C ASN A 108 0.30 -1.99 -8.05
N ARG A 109 0.59 -3.27 -8.26
CA ARG A 109 1.88 -3.71 -8.78
C ARG A 109 2.11 -3.24 -10.21
N ALA A 110 1.11 -3.38 -11.08
CA ALA A 110 1.20 -3.00 -12.48
C ALA A 110 1.52 -1.52 -12.69
N MET A 111 1.03 -0.64 -11.81
CA MET A 111 1.35 0.79 -11.87
C MET A 111 2.84 1.05 -11.62
N HIS A 112 3.43 0.39 -10.62
CA HIS A 112 4.86 0.54 -10.33
C HIS A 112 5.74 -0.05 -11.45
N GLU A 113 5.29 -1.13 -12.07
CA GLU A 113 5.96 -1.73 -13.21
C GLU A 113 6.00 -0.79 -14.43
N LYS A 114 4.87 -0.10 -14.70
CA LYS A 114 4.72 0.79 -15.86
C LYS A 114 5.31 2.19 -15.66
N THR A 115 5.41 2.66 -14.43
CA THR A 115 5.81 4.06 -14.16
C THR A 115 7.06 4.14 -13.30
N THR A 116 7.04 3.64 -12.07
CA THR A 116 8.16 3.75 -11.13
C THR A 116 9.42 3.10 -11.66
N ALA A 117 9.31 1.92 -12.28
CA ALA A 117 10.46 1.24 -12.87
C ALA A 117 11.06 2.04 -14.04
N GLU A 118 10.23 2.54 -14.93
CA GLU A 118 10.67 3.32 -16.09
C GLU A 118 11.28 4.67 -15.69
N GLU A 119 10.73 5.32 -14.68
CA GLU A 119 11.28 6.55 -14.11
C GLU A 119 12.67 6.29 -13.50
N ILE A 120 12.82 5.26 -12.68
CA ILE A 120 14.10 4.88 -12.09
C ILE A 120 15.12 4.57 -13.21
N TRP A 121 14.74 3.75 -14.19
CA TRP A 121 15.62 3.40 -15.32
C TRP A 121 16.13 4.62 -16.08
N ARG A 122 15.22 5.54 -16.41
CA ARG A 122 15.57 6.80 -17.09
C ARG A 122 16.45 7.70 -16.20
N ASP A 123 16.07 7.89 -14.95
CA ASP A 123 16.71 8.83 -14.03
C ASP A 123 18.09 8.35 -13.52
N THR A 124 18.42 7.08 -13.79
CA THR A 124 19.75 6.48 -13.54
C THR A 124 20.53 6.23 -14.83
N ASP A 125 20.12 6.81 -15.94
CA ASP A 125 20.76 6.60 -17.28
C ASP A 125 20.91 5.11 -17.62
N GLY A 126 19.95 4.27 -17.20
CA GLY A 126 19.96 2.83 -17.43
C GLY A 126 20.94 2.01 -16.57
N HIS A 127 21.43 2.58 -15.48
CA HIS A 127 22.39 1.93 -14.59
C HIS A 127 21.76 1.59 -13.22
N VAL A 128 21.11 0.44 -13.13
CA VAL A 128 20.54 -0.09 -11.89
C VAL A 128 20.94 -1.55 -11.73
N ASP A 129 21.75 -1.86 -10.74
CA ASP A 129 22.17 -3.21 -10.41
C ASP A 129 21.38 -3.81 -9.26
N ILE A 130 20.98 -2.99 -8.29
CA ILE A 130 20.32 -3.43 -7.07
C ILE A 130 19.13 -2.53 -6.75
N LEU A 131 17.97 -3.15 -6.51
CA LEU A 131 16.77 -2.51 -5.97
C LEU A 131 16.57 -2.98 -4.53
N VAL A 132 16.47 -2.04 -3.58
CA VAL A 132 16.12 -2.34 -2.19
C VAL A 132 14.86 -1.56 -1.83
N ALA A 133 13.82 -2.23 -1.36
CA ALA A 133 12.57 -1.55 -0.98
C ALA A 133 11.87 -2.22 0.21
N GLY A 134 11.27 -1.40 1.07
CA GLY A 134 10.41 -1.84 2.15
C GLY A 134 9.09 -2.43 1.65
N VAL A 135 8.66 -3.53 2.26
CA VAL A 135 7.43 -4.23 1.84
C VAL A 135 6.28 -3.90 2.80
N GLY A 136 5.35 -3.06 2.32
CA GLY A 136 4.02 -2.90 2.91
C GLY A 136 3.01 -3.76 2.15
N THR A 137 2.52 -3.28 1.00
CA THR A 137 1.63 -4.05 0.11
C THR A 137 2.38 -4.96 -0.87
N GLY A 138 3.70 -4.80 -1.01
CA GLY A 138 4.50 -5.52 -2.00
C GLY A 138 4.52 -4.90 -3.39
N GLY A 139 3.56 -4.03 -3.71
CA GLY A 139 3.39 -3.47 -5.05
C GLY A 139 4.61 -2.70 -5.56
N THR A 140 5.20 -1.84 -4.72
CA THR A 140 6.38 -1.05 -5.12
C THR A 140 7.57 -1.94 -5.46
N LEU A 141 7.96 -2.84 -4.54
CA LEU A 141 9.09 -3.73 -4.77
C LEU A 141 8.88 -4.61 -6.01
N CYS A 142 7.78 -5.36 -6.02
CA CYS A 142 7.57 -6.38 -7.05
C CYS A 142 7.25 -5.77 -8.42
N GLY A 143 6.49 -4.66 -8.47
CA GLY A 143 6.23 -3.96 -9.73
C GLY A 143 7.49 -3.31 -10.30
N THR A 144 8.25 -2.61 -9.46
CA THR A 144 9.50 -1.99 -9.89
C THR A 144 10.54 -3.03 -10.32
N ALA A 145 10.69 -4.11 -9.54
CA ALA A 145 11.60 -5.19 -9.90
C ALA A 145 11.22 -5.85 -11.22
N ALA A 146 9.92 -6.11 -11.46
CA ALA A 146 9.44 -6.67 -12.72
C ALA A 146 9.78 -5.77 -13.91
N GLY A 147 9.56 -4.46 -13.78
CA GLY A 147 9.90 -3.49 -14.82
C GLY A 147 11.40 -3.36 -15.06
N LEU A 148 12.20 -3.18 -14.02
CA LEU A 148 13.64 -3.04 -14.14
C LEU A 148 14.33 -4.32 -14.66
N LYS A 149 13.86 -5.51 -14.27
CA LYS A 149 14.42 -6.80 -14.78
C LYS A 149 14.15 -7.03 -16.27
N ARG A 150 13.19 -6.32 -16.88
CA ARG A 150 13.06 -6.32 -18.36
C ARG A 150 14.20 -5.58 -19.04
N HIS A 151 14.71 -4.52 -18.44
CA HIS A 151 15.84 -3.75 -18.94
C HIS A 151 17.17 -4.41 -18.58
N ASN A 152 17.32 -4.83 -17.30
CA ASN A 152 18.51 -5.51 -16.78
C ASN A 152 18.13 -6.83 -16.10
N PRO A 153 18.16 -7.96 -16.82
CA PRO A 153 17.83 -9.28 -16.25
C PRO A 153 18.72 -9.72 -15.09
N SER A 154 19.91 -9.13 -14.93
CA SER A 154 20.85 -9.44 -13.84
C SER A 154 20.56 -8.63 -12.56
N LEU A 155 19.64 -7.65 -12.60
CA LEU A 155 19.27 -6.85 -11.46
C LEU A 155 18.86 -7.70 -10.25
N LYS A 156 19.37 -7.32 -9.07
CA LYS A 156 19.02 -7.95 -7.80
C LYS A 156 18.00 -7.10 -7.04
N ALA A 157 16.91 -7.71 -6.59
CA ALA A 157 15.88 -7.05 -5.82
C ALA A 157 15.78 -7.62 -4.40
N TYR A 158 15.87 -6.73 -3.40
CA TYR A 158 15.82 -7.11 -2.00
C TYR A 158 14.62 -6.47 -1.30
N ALA A 159 13.83 -7.32 -0.64
CA ALA A 159 12.76 -6.89 0.24
C ALA A 159 13.30 -6.46 1.60
N VAL A 160 12.76 -5.40 2.18
CA VAL A 160 13.04 -5.02 3.57
C VAL A 160 11.80 -5.26 4.41
N GLU A 161 11.97 -5.98 5.53
CA GLU A 161 10.92 -6.23 6.51
C GLU A 161 11.41 -5.94 7.95
N PRO A 162 10.49 -5.67 8.91
CA PRO A 162 10.87 -5.53 10.32
C PRO A 162 11.41 -6.84 10.91
N ASP A 163 12.53 -6.77 11.61
CA ASP A 163 13.14 -7.94 12.24
C ASP A 163 12.22 -8.60 13.29
N SER A 164 11.37 -7.83 13.97
CA SER A 164 10.41 -8.34 14.94
C SER A 164 9.12 -8.91 14.30
N SER A 165 8.96 -8.80 12.98
CA SER A 165 7.86 -9.41 12.21
C SER A 165 8.37 -9.96 10.87
N PRO A 166 9.26 -10.97 10.87
CA PRO A 166 9.97 -11.44 9.68
C PRO A 166 9.13 -12.43 8.86
N VAL A 167 7.94 -12.04 8.47
CA VAL A 167 6.94 -12.89 7.81
C VAL A 167 7.41 -13.32 6.42
N LEU A 168 8.05 -12.43 5.66
CA LEU A 168 8.59 -12.73 4.33
C LEU A 168 9.76 -13.71 4.39
N SER A 169 10.48 -13.74 5.51
CA SER A 169 11.56 -14.70 5.81
C SER A 169 11.06 -16.00 6.44
N GLY A 170 9.73 -16.21 6.53
CA GLY A 170 9.13 -17.42 7.10
C GLY A 170 9.02 -17.42 8.64
N GLY A 171 9.23 -16.28 9.29
CA GLY A 171 9.05 -16.11 10.73
C GLY A 171 7.62 -15.76 11.12
N LYS A 172 7.41 -15.54 12.41
CA LYS A 172 6.08 -15.18 12.96
C LYS A 172 5.85 -13.68 12.90
N ALA A 173 4.62 -13.28 12.65
CA ALA A 173 4.17 -11.91 12.77
C ALA A 173 4.34 -11.39 14.21
N GLY A 174 4.75 -10.14 14.36
CA GLY A 174 4.94 -9.50 15.65
C GLY A 174 4.83 -7.97 15.58
N PRO A 175 4.72 -7.30 16.73
CA PRO A 175 4.65 -5.85 16.77
C PRO A 175 5.98 -5.20 16.37
N HIS A 176 5.90 -4.10 15.62
CA HIS A 176 7.05 -3.30 15.22
C HIS A 176 6.71 -1.81 15.13
N LYS A 177 7.73 -0.94 15.09
CA LYS A 177 7.59 0.52 15.08
C LYS A 177 7.84 1.15 13.69
N ILE A 178 8.18 0.35 12.67
CA ILE A 178 8.50 0.85 11.32
C ILE A 178 7.21 1.02 10.55
N GLN A 179 6.72 2.26 10.46
CA GLN A 179 5.44 2.56 9.81
C GLN A 179 5.51 2.38 8.28
N GLY A 180 4.44 1.84 7.70
CA GLY A 180 4.26 1.71 6.24
C GLY A 180 4.79 0.42 5.62
N ILE A 181 5.51 -0.40 6.39
CA ILE A 181 5.96 -1.74 5.98
C ILE A 181 5.55 -2.78 7.03
N GLY A 182 5.75 -4.06 6.75
CA GLY A 182 5.47 -5.13 7.71
C GLY A 182 3.97 -5.29 8.01
N ALA A 183 3.21 -5.75 7.05
CA ALA A 183 1.76 -5.93 7.17
C ALA A 183 1.33 -7.08 8.11
N ASN A 184 2.29 -7.83 8.68
CA ASN A 184 2.07 -9.01 9.52
C ASN A 184 1.48 -10.22 8.78
N PHE A 185 1.41 -10.16 7.47
CA PHE A 185 1.05 -11.25 6.56
C PHE A 185 1.78 -11.07 5.22
N ILE A 186 1.77 -12.07 4.36
CA ILE A 186 2.32 -11.98 3.00
C ILE A 186 1.23 -11.41 2.08
N PRO A 187 1.40 -10.19 1.53
CA PRO A 187 0.40 -9.61 0.65
C PRO A 187 0.35 -10.30 -0.72
N GLY A 188 -0.81 -10.34 -1.37
CA GLY A 188 -0.99 -10.93 -2.70
C GLY A 188 -0.18 -10.22 -3.80
N ASN A 189 0.17 -8.95 -3.61
CA ASN A 189 1.06 -8.23 -4.51
C ASN A 189 2.56 -8.57 -4.31
N PHE A 190 2.92 -9.35 -3.29
CA PHE A 190 4.28 -9.83 -3.09
C PHE A 190 4.54 -11.08 -3.93
N VAL A 191 5.31 -10.94 -4.99
CA VAL A 191 5.66 -12.02 -5.92
C VAL A 191 7.09 -12.45 -5.63
N ARG A 192 7.24 -13.63 -5.04
CA ARG A 192 8.53 -14.14 -4.54
C ARG A 192 9.58 -14.28 -5.63
N GLU A 193 9.17 -14.60 -6.86
CA GLU A 193 10.04 -14.81 -8.02
C GLU A 193 10.79 -13.55 -8.46
N TYR A 194 10.30 -12.37 -8.11
CA TYR A 194 10.99 -11.12 -8.42
C TYR A 194 12.02 -10.72 -7.35
N VAL A 195 12.06 -11.42 -6.20
CA VAL A 195 12.82 -11.04 -5.02
C VAL A 195 14.00 -11.99 -4.80
N ASP A 196 15.21 -11.47 -4.87
CA ASP A 196 16.46 -12.23 -4.69
C ASP A 196 16.78 -12.49 -3.22
N GLY A 197 16.34 -11.64 -2.30
CA GLY A 197 16.56 -11.82 -0.87
C GLY A 197 15.69 -10.92 0.01
N VAL A 198 15.69 -11.20 1.31
CA VAL A 198 14.95 -10.42 2.32
C VAL A 198 15.92 -9.92 3.38
N ILE A 199 15.88 -8.62 3.64
CA ILE A 199 16.70 -7.94 4.64
C ILE A 199 15.82 -7.61 5.84
N ARG A 200 16.20 -8.08 7.01
CA ARG A 200 15.51 -7.80 8.28
C ARG A 200 16.13 -6.57 8.93
N VAL A 201 15.31 -5.59 9.32
CA VAL A 201 15.74 -4.34 9.94
C VAL A 201 15.12 -4.20 11.32
N LYS A 202 15.95 -3.92 12.33
CA LYS A 202 15.49 -3.65 13.70
C LYS A 202 14.87 -2.26 13.79
N ASN A 203 13.90 -2.09 14.70
CA ASN A 203 13.23 -0.80 14.92
C ASN A 203 14.23 0.33 15.22
N ASP A 204 15.19 0.06 16.11
CA ASP A 204 16.16 1.08 16.55
C ASP A 204 17.15 1.46 15.45
N ASP A 205 17.55 0.49 14.62
CA ASP A 205 18.42 0.76 13.47
C ASP A 205 17.72 1.64 12.43
N ALA A 206 16.43 1.36 12.12
CA ALA A 206 15.65 2.19 11.21
C ALA A 206 15.53 3.64 11.71
N ILE A 207 15.26 3.82 13.02
CA ILE A 207 15.13 5.16 13.63
C ILE A 207 16.48 5.88 13.66
N ARG A 208 17.56 5.19 14.02
CA ARG A 208 18.92 5.75 14.05
C ARG A 208 19.36 6.22 12.67
N THR A 209 19.26 5.34 11.67
CA THR A 209 19.64 5.66 10.28
C THR A 209 18.80 6.81 9.73
N GLY A 210 17.50 6.84 10.03
CA GLY A 210 16.64 7.96 9.64
C GLY A 210 17.09 9.29 10.22
N ARG A 211 17.56 9.32 11.47
CA ARG A 211 18.13 10.53 12.09
C ARG A 211 19.45 10.93 11.45
N GLU A 212 20.36 9.97 11.22
CA GLU A 212 21.66 10.20 10.58
C GLU A 212 21.52 10.78 9.17
N LEU A 213 20.51 10.35 8.42
CA LEU A 213 20.21 10.87 7.07
C LEU A 213 19.54 12.25 7.06
N SER A 214 19.02 12.70 8.20
CA SER A 214 18.32 13.99 8.33
C SER A 214 19.24 15.13 8.79
N LEU A 215 20.49 14.84 9.11
CA LEU A 215 21.53 15.79 9.53
C LEU A 215 22.45 16.15 8.35
#